data_212c60cc5999b66436465724e4a0fdb8
#
_entry.id   212c60cc5999b66436465724e4a0fdb8
#
_cell.length_a   1.000
_cell.length_b   1.000
_cell.length_c   1.000
_cell.angle_alpha   90.00
_cell.angle_beta   90.00
_cell.angle_gamma   90.00
#
_symmetry.space_group_name_H-M   'P 1'
#
loop_
_entity.id
_entity.type
_entity.pdbx_description
1 polymer ?
#
loop_
_entity_poly.entity_id
_entity_poly.type
_entity_poly.pdbx_seq_one_letter_code
_entity_poly.pdbx_strand_id
1 'polypeptide(L)'
;AQPTATPCPTRAGDRYDDALQLTAVLPNEPMALLGESADGRFCRAVTSYYAGWVPAEDIGLCRDLEAWRTAQEGGFLRVTGNRVTLCCDPYEPRVSGAALPMGTRLPLAAPPGTVRALRGRMSYDNYLVRLPVRRADGWLEYREAMVPVSADVCVGDLPYTHENVTAQAAKMRGE
;
A
#
# COMPACT_ATOMS: atom_id res chain seq x y z
N ALA A 1 11.14 2.31 -26.01
CA ALA A 1 9.69 2.11 -26.12
C ALA A 1 9.03 2.97 -25.03
N GLN A 2 7.88 3.56 -25.32
CA GLN A 2 7.10 4.26 -24.31
C GLN A 2 6.38 3.25 -23.42
N PRO A 3 6.25 3.49 -22.11
CA PRO A 3 5.43 2.67 -21.22
C PRO A 3 3.96 2.74 -21.64
N THR A 4 3.21 1.68 -21.39
CA THR A 4 1.78 1.60 -21.69
C THR A 4 1.04 0.94 -20.55
N ALA A 5 -0.19 1.38 -20.29
CA ALA A 5 -1.12 0.73 -19.36
C ALA A 5 -1.99 -0.32 -20.07
N THR A 6 -1.84 -0.48 -21.38
CA THR A 6 -2.57 -1.50 -22.13
C THR A 6 -1.96 -2.87 -21.83
N PRO A 7 -2.71 -3.84 -21.27
CA PRO A 7 -2.21 -5.17 -21.02
C PRO A 7 -1.71 -5.84 -22.29
N CYS A 8 -0.60 -6.56 -22.18
CA CYS A 8 -0.04 -7.37 -23.27
C CYS A 8 -0.08 -8.84 -22.83
N PRO A 9 -1.18 -9.58 -23.13
CA PRO A 9 -1.31 -10.96 -22.70
C PRO A 9 -0.19 -11.83 -23.28
N THR A 10 0.37 -12.71 -22.45
CA THR A 10 1.42 -13.66 -22.87
C THR A 10 0.91 -14.71 -23.84
N ARG A 11 -0.39 -15.00 -23.79
CA ARG A 11 -1.10 -15.92 -24.71
C ARG A 11 -2.45 -15.33 -25.12
N ALA A 12 -2.88 -15.66 -26.32
CA ALA A 12 -4.20 -15.25 -26.81
C ALA A 12 -5.31 -15.77 -25.87
N GLY A 13 -6.11 -14.84 -25.34
CA GLY A 13 -7.20 -15.14 -24.40
C GLY A 13 -6.81 -15.19 -22.93
N ASP A 14 -5.53 -15.03 -22.59
CA ASP A 14 -5.09 -14.89 -21.21
C ASP A 14 -5.49 -13.52 -20.66
N ARG A 15 -6.19 -13.52 -19.53
CA ARG A 15 -6.64 -12.29 -18.84
C ARG A 15 -5.85 -12.02 -17.56
N TYR A 16 -4.97 -12.93 -17.19
CA TYR A 16 -4.28 -12.91 -15.90
C TYR A 16 -2.80 -12.58 -16.02
N ASP A 17 -2.19 -12.92 -17.16
CA ASP A 17 -0.77 -12.68 -17.42
C ASP A 17 -0.57 -11.50 -18.38
N ASP A 18 0.09 -10.45 -17.85
CA ASP A 18 0.54 -9.32 -18.65
C ASP A 18 2.07 -9.36 -18.77
N ALA A 19 2.57 -9.59 -19.98
CA ALA A 19 4.01 -9.65 -20.29
C ALA A 19 4.76 -8.35 -19.94
N LEU A 20 4.05 -7.24 -19.77
CA LEU A 20 4.62 -5.93 -19.42
C LEU A 20 4.59 -5.66 -17.93
N GLN A 21 3.77 -6.37 -17.18
CA GLN A 21 3.68 -6.23 -15.73
C GLN A 21 4.63 -7.21 -15.04
N LEU A 22 5.80 -6.71 -14.66
CA LEU A 22 6.83 -7.54 -14.04
C LEU A 22 6.64 -7.71 -12.53
N THR A 23 6.03 -6.74 -11.86
CA THR A 23 5.74 -6.76 -10.42
C THR A 23 4.66 -5.75 -10.06
N ALA A 24 4.12 -5.87 -8.86
CA ALA A 24 3.25 -4.87 -8.24
C ALA A 24 4.03 -4.09 -7.17
N VAL A 25 3.86 -2.78 -7.14
CA VAL A 25 4.35 -1.93 -6.06
C VAL A 25 3.24 -1.79 -5.04
N LEU A 26 3.57 -2.02 -3.77
CA LEU A 26 2.60 -1.99 -2.68
C LEU A 26 2.31 -0.56 -2.22
N PRO A 27 1.13 -0.29 -1.67
CA PRO A 27 0.86 0.97 -1.00
C PRO A 27 1.90 1.27 0.09
N ASN A 28 2.33 2.53 0.17
CA ASN A 28 3.40 3.00 1.07
C ASN A 28 4.82 2.47 0.76
N GLU A 29 5.03 1.87 -0.41
CA GLU A 29 6.36 1.47 -0.85
C GLU A 29 7.19 2.72 -1.23
N PRO A 30 8.37 2.94 -0.61
CA PRO A 30 9.23 4.05 -0.98
C PRO A 30 9.91 3.80 -2.31
N MET A 31 10.00 4.83 -3.15
CA MET A 31 10.68 4.76 -4.41
C MET A 31 11.44 6.04 -4.73
N ALA A 32 12.55 5.90 -5.44
CA ALA A 32 13.27 7.02 -6.02
C ALA A 32 12.81 7.22 -7.49
N LEU A 33 12.41 8.44 -7.82
CA LEU A 33 12.02 8.78 -9.18
C LEU A 33 13.24 9.19 -10.00
N LEU A 34 13.40 8.59 -11.17
CA LEU A 34 14.52 8.83 -12.09
C LEU A 34 14.15 9.71 -13.28
N GLY A 35 12.86 9.83 -13.60
CA GLY A 35 12.37 10.61 -14.73
C GLY A 35 10.91 10.29 -15.04
N GLU A 36 10.39 11.01 -16.03
CA GLU A 36 9.00 10.89 -16.49
C GLU A 36 8.95 10.44 -17.96
N SER A 37 7.86 9.78 -18.34
CA SER A 37 7.58 9.49 -19.76
C SER A 37 7.27 10.79 -20.53
N ALA A 38 7.44 10.76 -21.84
CA ALA A 38 7.21 11.94 -22.70
C ALA A 38 5.76 12.48 -22.61
N ASP A 39 4.81 11.64 -22.29
CA ASP A 39 3.40 11.99 -22.11
C ASP A 39 3.01 12.29 -20.65
N GLY A 40 3.97 12.23 -19.72
CA GLY A 40 3.77 12.50 -18.29
C GLY A 40 2.91 11.49 -17.54
N ARG A 41 2.48 10.39 -18.18
CA ARG A 41 1.58 9.41 -17.56
C ARG A 41 2.30 8.39 -16.69
N PHE A 42 3.60 8.22 -16.85
CA PHE A 42 4.41 7.27 -16.10
C PHE A 42 5.67 7.93 -15.56
N CYS A 43 6.09 7.47 -14.39
CA CYS A 43 7.39 7.79 -13.80
C CYS A 43 8.27 6.54 -13.82
N ARG A 44 9.53 6.70 -14.21
CA ARG A 44 10.55 5.67 -14.02
C ARG A 44 10.99 5.72 -12.57
N ALA A 45 10.75 4.64 -11.85
CA ALA A 45 10.99 4.55 -10.43
C ALA A 45 11.90 3.36 -10.08
N VAL A 46 12.59 3.49 -8.95
CA VAL A 46 13.41 2.42 -8.34
C VAL A 46 12.92 2.21 -6.91
N THR A 47 12.56 0.99 -6.58
CA THR A 47 12.30 0.52 -5.22
C THR A 47 13.54 -0.22 -4.69
N SER A 48 13.45 -0.80 -3.48
CA SER A 48 14.54 -1.60 -2.90
C SER A 48 14.80 -2.93 -3.66
N TYR A 49 13.87 -3.40 -4.46
CA TYR A 49 13.93 -4.71 -5.14
C TYR A 49 13.61 -4.65 -6.64
N TYR A 50 13.20 -3.51 -7.17
CA TYR A 50 12.76 -3.40 -8.55
C TYR A 50 13.03 -2.01 -9.14
N ALA A 51 13.20 -1.94 -10.46
CA ALA A 51 13.24 -0.70 -11.23
C ALA A 51 12.34 -0.80 -12.46
N GLY A 52 11.43 0.14 -12.63
CA GLY A 52 10.46 0.09 -13.74
C GLY A 52 9.65 1.36 -13.88
N TRP A 53 8.63 1.28 -14.73
CA TRP A 53 7.68 2.35 -14.96
C TRP A 53 6.45 2.14 -14.08
N VAL A 54 6.02 3.20 -13.39
CA VAL A 54 4.84 3.22 -12.52
C VAL A 54 3.91 4.33 -13.01
N PRO A 55 2.59 4.14 -13.04
CA PRO A 55 1.66 5.22 -13.38
C PRO A 55 1.87 6.42 -12.46
N ALA A 56 1.98 7.62 -13.05
CA ALA A 56 2.23 8.83 -12.28
C ALA A 56 1.09 9.20 -11.33
N GLU A 57 -0.12 8.76 -11.65
CA GLU A 57 -1.31 8.96 -10.81
C GLU A 57 -1.27 8.17 -9.50
N ASP A 58 -0.51 7.07 -9.45
CA ASP A 58 -0.36 6.22 -8.27
C ASP A 58 0.78 6.68 -7.34
N ILE A 59 1.52 7.72 -7.73
CA ILE A 59 2.70 8.19 -6.99
C ILE A 59 2.39 9.48 -6.24
N GLY A 60 2.58 9.46 -4.92
CA GLY A 60 2.61 10.66 -4.09
C GLY A 60 4.03 11.18 -3.91
N LEU A 61 4.33 12.41 -4.36
CA LEU A 61 5.65 13.02 -4.24
C LEU A 61 5.92 13.46 -2.79
N CYS A 62 7.05 13.08 -2.24
CA CYS A 62 7.47 13.49 -0.91
C CYS A 62 8.20 14.84 -0.97
N ARG A 63 7.71 15.85 -0.23
CA ARG A 63 8.38 17.16 -0.10
C ARG A 63 9.39 17.20 1.02
N ASP A 64 9.07 16.51 2.10
CA ASP A 64 9.82 16.55 3.35
C ASP A 64 10.21 15.12 3.73
N LEU A 65 11.46 14.79 3.44
CA LEU A 65 12.00 13.47 3.69
C LEU A 65 12.11 13.17 5.19
N GLU A 66 12.38 14.18 6.02
CA GLU A 66 12.48 14.01 7.48
C GLU A 66 11.09 13.75 8.07
N ALA A 67 10.08 14.52 7.66
CA ALA A 67 8.70 14.26 8.06
C ALA A 67 8.23 12.86 7.60
N TRP A 68 8.62 12.45 6.38
CA TRP A 68 8.34 11.11 5.90
C TRP A 68 9.04 10.04 6.75
N ARG A 69 10.31 10.18 7.08
CA ARG A 69 11.05 9.25 7.94
C ARG A 69 10.41 9.15 9.31
N THR A 70 10.10 10.28 9.93
CA THR A 70 9.41 10.34 11.24
C THR A 70 8.05 9.63 11.16
N ALA A 71 7.33 9.75 10.06
CA ALA A 71 6.07 9.02 9.87
C ALA A 71 6.26 7.50 9.76
N GLN A 72 7.44 7.03 9.30
CA GLN A 72 7.80 5.60 9.24
C GLN A 72 8.39 5.07 10.55
N GLU A 73 8.84 5.96 11.45
CA GLU A 73 9.34 5.59 12.77
C GLU A 73 8.19 5.12 13.66
N GLY A 74 8.49 4.22 14.57
CA GLY A 74 7.49 3.61 15.43
C GLY A 74 7.00 2.27 14.90
N GLY A 75 5.93 1.77 15.45
CA GLY A 75 5.33 0.51 15.02
C GLY A 75 4.69 0.61 13.65
N PHE A 76 4.51 -0.53 13.02
CA PHE A 76 3.76 -0.63 11.78
C PHE A 76 2.83 -1.84 11.80
N LEU A 77 1.82 -1.78 10.96
CA LEU A 77 0.92 -2.88 10.65
C LEU A 77 1.31 -3.48 9.31
N ARG A 78 1.42 -4.80 9.23
CA ARG A 78 1.62 -5.52 7.98
C ARG A 78 0.39 -6.36 7.64
N VAL A 79 -0.07 -6.26 6.41
CA VAL A 79 -1.14 -7.10 5.88
C VAL A 79 -0.60 -8.51 5.65
N THR A 80 -1.21 -9.49 6.31
CA THR A 80 -0.89 -10.93 6.22
C THR A 80 -2.00 -11.73 5.54
N GLY A 81 -3.17 -11.15 5.38
CA GLY A 81 -4.23 -11.68 4.53
C GLY A 81 -3.99 -11.35 3.08
N ASN A 82 -4.60 -12.10 2.19
CA ASN A 82 -4.51 -11.88 0.76
C ASN A 82 -4.91 -10.43 0.39
N ARG A 83 -6.03 -10.00 0.94
CA ARG A 83 -6.52 -8.62 0.84
C ARG A 83 -7.21 -8.21 2.16
N VAL A 84 -6.88 -7.04 2.65
CA VAL A 84 -7.56 -6.40 3.78
C VAL A 84 -8.20 -5.10 3.32
N THR A 85 -9.48 -4.91 3.65
CA THR A 85 -10.21 -3.69 3.32
C THR A 85 -10.29 -2.80 4.56
N LEU A 86 -9.95 -1.53 4.40
CA LEU A 86 -10.08 -0.53 5.46
C LEU A 86 -11.55 -0.29 5.81
N CYS A 87 -11.81 0.09 7.05
CA CYS A 87 -13.15 0.50 7.48
C CYS A 87 -13.69 1.64 6.62
N CYS A 88 -14.97 1.60 6.29
CA CYS A 88 -15.65 2.71 5.65
C CYS A 88 -15.56 3.97 6.53
N ASP A 89 -15.17 5.08 5.92
CA ASP A 89 -15.10 6.40 6.57
C ASP A 89 -15.89 7.43 5.76
N PRO A 90 -17.08 7.83 6.24
CA PRO A 90 -17.93 8.76 5.50
C PRO A 90 -17.36 10.18 5.43
N TYR A 91 -16.37 10.51 6.29
CA TYR A 91 -15.77 11.85 6.37
C TYR A 91 -14.41 11.95 5.64
N GLU A 92 -13.86 10.81 5.17
CA GLU A 92 -12.61 10.78 4.42
C GLU A 92 -12.70 9.70 3.31
N PRO A 93 -13.33 10.04 2.18
CA PRO A 93 -13.54 9.08 1.08
C PRO A 93 -12.25 8.46 0.53
N ARG A 94 -11.11 9.19 0.62
CA ARG A 94 -9.82 8.74 0.09
C ARG A 94 -9.22 7.55 0.83
N VAL A 95 -9.66 7.29 2.06
CA VAL A 95 -9.23 6.10 2.83
C VAL A 95 -10.36 5.09 3.01
N SER A 96 -11.59 5.48 2.69
CA SER A 96 -12.79 4.67 2.91
C SER A 96 -12.77 3.44 2.02
N GLY A 97 -12.81 2.26 2.60
CA GLY A 97 -12.89 1.00 1.86
C GLY A 97 -11.67 0.70 0.98
N ALA A 98 -10.54 1.37 1.18
CA ALA A 98 -9.34 1.09 0.43
C ALA A 98 -8.89 -0.36 0.65
N ALA A 99 -8.58 -1.07 -0.43
CA ALA A 99 -8.12 -2.44 -0.40
C ALA A 99 -6.59 -2.50 -0.35
N LEU A 100 -6.06 -3.23 0.61
CA LEU A 100 -4.63 -3.38 0.87
C LEU A 100 -4.23 -4.83 0.56
N PRO A 101 -3.36 -5.07 -0.43
CA PRO A 101 -2.86 -6.41 -0.72
C PRO A 101 -1.89 -6.91 0.34
N MET A 102 -1.67 -8.24 0.37
CA MET A 102 -0.68 -8.90 1.22
C MET A 102 0.69 -8.23 1.09
N GLY A 103 1.40 -8.10 2.22
CA GLY A 103 2.71 -7.47 2.28
C GLY A 103 2.67 -5.95 2.51
N THR A 104 1.53 -5.29 2.30
CA THR A 104 1.41 -3.84 2.55
C THR A 104 1.83 -3.51 3.98
N ARG A 105 2.72 -2.52 4.12
CA ARG A 105 3.21 -2.01 5.40
C ARG A 105 2.71 -0.60 5.63
N LEU A 106 1.93 -0.40 6.70
CA LEU A 106 1.42 0.91 7.08
C LEU A 106 1.95 1.33 8.45
N PRO A 107 2.48 2.54 8.61
CA PRO A 107 2.87 3.06 9.92
C PRO A 107 1.67 3.13 10.85
N LEU A 108 1.83 2.76 12.12
CA LEU A 108 0.83 2.96 13.14
C LEU A 108 0.73 4.47 13.46
N ALA A 109 -0.49 4.96 13.55
CA ALA A 109 -0.77 6.34 13.98
C ALA A 109 -0.82 6.46 15.51
N ALA A 110 -1.00 5.34 16.21
CA ALA A 110 -0.99 5.23 17.65
C ALA A 110 -0.61 3.79 18.07
N PRO A 111 -0.12 3.57 19.29
CA PRO A 111 0.11 2.24 19.83
C PRO A 111 -1.12 1.35 19.72
N PRO A 112 -0.96 0.02 19.49
CA PRO A 112 -2.07 -0.92 19.51
C PRO A 112 -2.89 -0.81 20.80
N GLY A 113 -4.21 -0.93 20.70
CA GLY A 113 -5.12 -0.79 21.83
C GLY A 113 -5.46 0.66 22.22
N THR A 114 -4.88 1.66 21.55
CA THR A 114 -5.26 3.06 21.77
C THR A 114 -6.68 3.30 21.29
N VAL A 115 -7.55 3.77 22.21
CA VAL A 115 -8.91 4.17 21.90
C VAL A 115 -9.00 5.69 21.88
N ARG A 116 -9.34 6.26 20.74
CA ARG A 116 -9.61 7.70 20.57
C ARG A 116 -10.60 7.97 19.45
N ALA A 117 -11.12 9.18 19.43
CA ALA A 117 -11.96 9.61 18.32
C ALA A 117 -11.12 9.90 17.08
N LEU A 118 -11.57 9.42 15.93
CA LEU A 118 -11.08 9.75 14.61
C LEU A 118 -12.27 10.24 13.79
N ARG A 119 -12.28 11.51 13.45
CA ARG A 119 -13.39 12.16 12.70
C ARG A 119 -14.78 11.84 13.28
N GLY A 120 -14.92 11.98 14.63
CA GLY A 120 -16.17 11.73 15.35
C GLY A 120 -16.53 10.26 15.59
N ARG A 121 -15.71 9.31 15.14
CA ARG A 121 -15.89 7.87 15.35
C ARG A 121 -14.85 7.35 16.34
N MET A 122 -15.27 6.54 17.31
CA MET A 122 -14.35 5.91 18.25
C MET A 122 -13.64 4.72 17.59
N SER A 123 -12.35 4.56 17.89
CA SER A 123 -11.49 3.52 17.32
C SER A 123 -11.54 2.19 18.08
N TYR A 124 -12.66 1.87 18.73
CA TYR A 124 -12.80 0.58 19.42
C TYR A 124 -12.54 -0.58 18.44
N ASP A 125 -11.78 -1.57 18.91
CA ASP A 125 -11.42 -2.78 18.13
C ASP A 125 -10.79 -2.50 16.77
N ASN A 126 -10.06 -1.37 16.66
CA ASN A 126 -9.33 -1.01 15.45
C ASN A 126 -7.91 -0.58 15.76
N TYR A 127 -7.00 -0.96 14.87
CA TYR A 127 -5.71 -0.30 14.73
C TYR A 127 -5.88 1.03 14.02
N LEU A 128 -5.15 2.03 14.47
CA LEU A 128 -5.03 3.32 13.78
C LEU A 128 -3.76 3.34 12.96
N VAL A 129 -3.88 3.50 11.65
CA VAL A 129 -2.76 3.49 10.70
C VAL A 129 -2.70 4.79 9.90
N ARG A 130 -1.53 5.09 9.34
CA ARG A 130 -1.32 6.17 8.39
C ARG A 130 -1.32 5.60 6.98
N LEU A 131 -2.33 5.94 6.19
CA LEU A 131 -2.42 5.58 4.78
C LEU A 131 -1.83 6.70 3.93
N PRO A 132 -0.91 6.40 3.01
CA PRO A 132 -0.44 7.38 2.04
C PRO A 132 -1.57 7.71 1.05
N VAL A 133 -1.78 8.97 0.80
CA VAL A 133 -2.77 9.48 -0.14
C VAL A 133 -2.10 10.50 -1.03
N ARG A 134 -2.31 10.39 -2.35
CA ARG A 134 -1.89 11.40 -3.30
C ARG A 134 -2.90 12.54 -3.30
N ARG A 135 -2.43 13.76 -3.10
CA ARG A 135 -3.24 14.98 -3.22
C ARG A 135 -3.46 15.33 -4.70
N ALA A 136 -4.43 16.18 -4.97
CA ALA A 136 -4.72 16.65 -6.33
C ALA A 136 -3.52 17.36 -7.00
N ASP A 137 -2.65 17.97 -6.20
CA ASP A 137 -1.42 18.62 -6.65
C ASP A 137 -0.22 17.64 -6.79
N GLY A 138 -0.45 16.33 -6.62
CA GLY A 138 0.55 15.29 -6.78
C GLY A 138 1.38 14.99 -5.53
N TRP A 139 1.24 15.75 -4.45
CA TRP A 139 2.04 15.55 -3.24
C TRP A 139 1.48 14.46 -2.35
N LEU A 140 2.40 13.78 -1.65
CA LEU A 140 2.08 12.81 -0.62
C LEU A 140 1.47 13.50 0.61
N GLU A 141 0.41 12.92 1.12
CA GLU A 141 -0.20 13.23 2.40
C GLU A 141 -0.51 11.92 3.13
N TYR A 142 -0.28 11.88 4.44
CA TYR A 142 -0.74 10.76 5.26
C TYR A 142 -2.10 11.07 5.88
N ARG A 143 -3.03 10.14 5.71
CA ARG A 143 -4.33 10.18 6.36
C ARG A 143 -4.49 9.00 7.32
N GLU A 144 -5.06 9.28 8.47
CA GLU A 144 -5.34 8.21 9.41
C GLU A 144 -6.56 7.39 8.97
N ALA A 145 -6.45 6.08 9.12
CA ALA A 145 -7.50 5.12 8.82
C ALA A 145 -7.61 4.07 9.92
N MET A 146 -8.73 3.37 9.94
CA MET A 146 -9.01 2.29 10.89
C MET A 146 -8.90 0.95 10.18
N VAL A 147 -8.18 0.01 10.80
CA VAL A 147 -8.09 -1.40 10.39
C VAL A 147 -8.66 -2.24 11.53
N PRO A 148 -9.69 -3.08 11.30
CA PRO A 148 -10.23 -3.93 12.35
C PRO A 148 -9.16 -4.84 12.95
N VAL A 149 -9.17 -5.05 14.27
CA VAL A 149 -8.25 -6.00 14.91
C VAL A 149 -8.52 -7.44 14.49
N SER A 150 -9.72 -7.72 13.97
CA SER A 150 -10.10 -9.02 13.40
C SER A 150 -9.60 -9.22 11.96
N ALA A 151 -9.03 -8.19 11.32
CA ALA A 151 -8.45 -8.32 10.00
C ALA A 151 -7.18 -9.18 10.05
N ASP A 152 -6.88 -9.85 8.94
CA ASP A 152 -5.68 -10.68 8.82
C ASP A 152 -4.44 -9.79 8.63
N VAL A 153 -3.94 -9.29 9.75
CA VAL A 153 -2.81 -8.35 9.85
C VAL A 153 -1.93 -8.72 11.04
N CYS A 154 -0.69 -8.26 11.07
CA CYS A 154 0.17 -8.35 12.24
C CYS A 154 0.83 -6.99 12.55
N VAL A 155 1.10 -6.75 13.83
CA VAL A 155 1.94 -5.63 14.27
C VAL A 155 3.39 -6.05 14.13
N GLY A 156 4.15 -5.30 13.33
CA GLY A 156 5.51 -5.69 12.95
C GLY A 156 5.54 -6.75 11.85
N ASP A 157 6.66 -7.44 11.75
CA ASP A 157 6.86 -8.53 10.78
C ASP A 157 6.58 -9.88 11.44
N LEU A 158 6.05 -10.82 10.66
CA LEU A 158 5.98 -12.22 11.07
C LEU A 158 7.40 -12.78 11.16
N PRO A 159 7.71 -13.58 12.19
CA PRO A 159 8.98 -14.32 12.24
C PRO A 159 9.19 -15.15 10.97
N TYR A 160 10.41 -15.13 10.43
CA TYR A 160 10.77 -15.93 9.26
C TYR A 160 10.95 -17.40 9.66
N THR A 161 9.83 -18.13 9.68
CA THR A 161 9.77 -19.56 9.99
C THR A 161 9.14 -20.32 8.84
N HIS A 162 9.45 -21.61 8.73
CA HIS A 162 8.82 -22.49 7.73
C HIS A 162 7.30 -22.49 7.85
N GLU A 163 6.79 -22.51 9.08
CA GLU A 163 5.35 -22.48 9.36
C GLU A 163 4.70 -21.20 8.83
N ASN A 164 5.25 -20.02 9.16
CA ASN A 164 4.72 -18.75 8.70
C ASN A 164 4.79 -18.62 7.17
N VAL A 165 5.92 -19.01 6.56
CA VAL A 165 6.05 -18.97 5.08
C VAL A 165 5.00 -19.86 4.42
N THR A 166 4.83 -21.09 4.92
CA THR A 166 3.84 -22.03 4.38
C THR A 166 2.40 -21.51 4.58
N ALA A 167 2.10 -20.96 5.76
CA ALA A 167 0.78 -20.39 6.05
C ALA A 167 0.46 -19.19 5.14
N GLN A 168 1.43 -18.31 4.90
CA GLN A 168 1.23 -17.19 3.98
C GLN A 168 1.05 -17.65 2.52
N ALA A 169 1.87 -18.60 2.07
CA ALA A 169 1.74 -19.17 0.72
C ALA A 169 0.39 -19.86 0.50
N ALA A 170 -0.15 -20.52 1.54
CA ALA A 170 -1.45 -21.16 1.47
C ALA A 170 -2.61 -20.18 1.27
N LYS A 171 -2.51 -18.95 1.78
CA LYS A 171 -3.53 -17.90 1.61
C LYS A 171 -3.60 -17.39 0.16
N MET A 172 -2.52 -17.53 -0.61
CA MET A 172 -2.47 -17.15 -2.02
C MET A 172 -3.05 -18.20 -2.96
N ARG A 173 -3.38 -19.40 -2.43
CA ARG A 173 -4.02 -20.48 -3.19
C ARG A 173 -5.54 -20.26 -3.17
N GLY A 174 -6.13 -19.93 -4.28
CA GLY A 174 -7.59 -19.89 -4.41
C GLY A 174 -8.15 -18.55 -4.90
N GLU A 175 -7.33 -17.75 -5.51
CA GLU A 175 -7.76 -16.62 -6.34
C GLU A 175 -7.67 -16.93 -7.82
#